data_e02fed5bc94464b84989656010bad5f6
#
_entry.id   e02fed5bc94464b84989656010bad5f6
#
_cell.length_a   1.000
_cell.length_b   1.000
_cell.length_c   1.000
_cell.angle_alpha   90.00
_cell.angle_beta   90.00
_cell.angle_gamma   90.00
#
_symmetry.space_group_name_H-M   'P 1'
#
loop_
_entity.id
_entity.type
_entity.pdbx_description
1 polymer ?
#
loop_
_entity_poly.entity_id
_entity_poly.type
_entity_poly.pdbx_seq_one_letter_code
_entity_poly.pdbx_strand_id
1 'polypeptide(L)'
;PVPGMWELNGYGDPVYVNIGYAWRGNFRNDPPYVPDAENHVGSYRRTFDIPASWGGKDIFLSIGSATSNVYVWVNGRFVGYSEDSKLAAQFDITKFVKPGENLIALQMFRWSDGTYLEDQDFWRFAGIARGVELTARDKAHLEDVRITPVLDSEYKDATLRVEVETTPRVKSVGLTLRDAAGGVVAEHRLQPAGGKGGYVFEVADPAKWSAETPNLYTLEIAVSDGRGVTETVTQPVGFRSVEIRDAQLLVNGQPVLIKGADRHEMDPVGGYVVSRERMIEDIRIMKEMNINAVRSEEHTSELQSPQ
;
A
#
# COMPACT_ATOMS: atom_id res chain seq x y z
N PRO A 1 5.97 -16.84 -14.23
CA PRO A 1 5.91 -16.71 -12.77
C PRO A 1 5.08 -15.49 -12.35
N VAL A 2 4.66 -15.46 -11.08
CA VAL A 2 4.09 -14.31 -10.39
C VAL A 2 4.74 -14.29 -8.98
N PRO A 3 5.36 -13.18 -8.59
CA PRO A 3 5.64 -11.97 -9.36
C PRO A 3 6.50 -12.21 -10.61
N GLY A 4 6.35 -11.35 -11.62
CA GLY A 4 7.16 -11.43 -12.83
C GLY A 4 6.69 -10.50 -13.95
N MET A 5 7.65 -9.99 -14.72
CA MET A 5 7.41 -9.18 -15.91
C MET A 5 7.42 -10.06 -17.15
N TRP A 6 6.51 -9.80 -18.10
CA TRP A 6 6.38 -10.62 -19.30
C TRP A 6 7.65 -10.63 -20.14
N GLU A 7 8.20 -9.46 -20.38
CA GLU A 7 9.36 -9.26 -21.24
C GLU A 7 10.61 -9.98 -20.70
N LEU A 8 10.78 -9.99 -19.37
CA LEU A 8 11.88 -10.72 -18.72
C LEU A 8 11.68 -12.24 -18.69
N ASN A 9 10.49 -12.72 -19.05
CA ASN A 9 10.15 -14.12 -19.20
C ASN A 9 10.00 -14.54 -20.67
N GLY A 10 10.43 -13.71 -21.62
CA GLY A 10 10.46 -14.02 -23.06
C GLY A 10 9.17 -13.73 -23.80
N TYR A 11 8.27 -12.93 -23.25
CA TYR A 11 6.99 -12.54 -23.86
C TYR A 11 6.98 -11.06 -24.21
N GLY A 12 7.27 -10.73 -25.45
CA GLY A 12 7.43 -9.35 -25.92
C GLY A 12 8.83 -8.82 -25.68
N ASP A 13 9.04 -7.57 -26.08
CA ASP A 13 10.31 -6.88 -25.94
C ASP A 13 10.24 -5.79 -24.88
N PRO A 14 11.27 -5.63 -24.06
CA PRO A 14 11.37 -4.48 -23.17
C PRO A 14 11.52 -3.21 -24.00
N VAL A 15 10.77 -2.19 -23.65
CA VAL A 15 10.80 -0.90 -24.34
C VAL A 15 11.24 0.16 -23.35
N TYR A 16 12.26 0.93 -23.71
CA TYR A 16 12.66 2.14 -22.99
C TYR A 16 12.24 3.37 -23.78
N VAL A 17 11.51 4.27 -23.14
CA VAL A 17 11.07 5.52 -23.76
C VAL A 17 11.32 6.66 -22.79
N ASN A 18 12.06 7.68 -23.25
CA ASN A 18 12.37 8.87 -22.48
C ASN A 18 11.47 10.07 -22.83
N ILE A 19 10.86 10.07 -24.02
CA ILE A 19 9.97 11.14 -24.47
C ILE A 19 8.77 10.54 -25.20
N GLY A 20 7.58 10.85 -24.71
CA GLY A 20 6.31 10.40 -25.29
C GLY A 20 6.00 8.95 -24.98
N TYR A 21 4.94 8.44 -25.59
CA TYR A 21 4.40 7.11 -25.29
C TYR A 21 5.11 6.01 -26.08
N ALA A 22 5.04 4.79 -25.57
CA ALA A 22 5.72 3.61 -26.14
C ALA A 22 5.29 3.29 -27.57
N TRP A 23 4.10 3.68 -28.00
CA TRP A 23 3.58 3.55 -29.37
C TRP A 23 3.86 4.77 -30.26
N ARG A 24 4.64 5.72 -29.80
CA ARG A 24 4.99 6.94 -30.53
C ARG A 24 5.56 6.63 -31.92
N GLY A 25 5.06 7.36 -32.90
CA GLY A 25 5.46 7.19 -34.30
C GLY A 25 4.68 6.13 -35.07
N ASN A 26 4.05 5.18 -34.41
CA ASN A 26 3.22 4.15 -35.00
C ASN A 26 1.74 4.49 -34.94
N PHE A 27 1.33 5.28 -33.93
CA PHE A 27 -0.07 5.64 -33.68
C PHE A 27 -0.19 7.10 -33.28
N ARG A 28 -1.37 7.65 -33.53
CA ARG A 28 -1.72 8.97 -33.06
C ARG A 28 -1.96 8.93 -31.55
N ASN A 29 -1.36 9.87 -30.81
CA ASN A 29 -1.72 10.11 -29.43
C ASN A 29 -3.08 10.80 -29.37
N ASP A 30 -4.09 10.11 -28.91
CA ASP A 30 -5.48 10.56 -28.88
C ASP A 30 -6.18 10.02 -27.62
N PRO A 31 -5.80 10.52 -26.42
CA PRO A 31 -6.40 10.03 -25.17
C PRO A 31 -7.94 10.15 -25.21
N PRO A 32 -8.68 9.16 -24.72
CA PRO A 32 -8.22 7.96 -24.01
C PRO A 32 -7.92 6.73 -24.89
N TYR A 33 -7.84 6.87 -26.18
CA TYR A 33 -7.67 5.75 -27.11
C TYR A 33 -6.28 5.14 -27.03
N VAL A 34 -6.24 3.81 -26.91
CA VAL A 34 -5.04 2.99 -26.86
C VAL A 34 -4.98 2.16 -28.15
N PRO A 35 -3.80 2.01 -28.78
CA PRO A 35 -3.71 1.22 -30.01
C PRO A 35 -4.02 -0.25 -29.75
N ASP A 36 -4.76 -0.89 -30.66
CA ASP A 36 -5.02 -2.33 -30.63
C ASP A 36 -3.80 -3.14 -31.06
N ALA A 37 -3.03 -2.62 -32.02
CA ALA A 37 -1.82 -3.28 -32.49
C ALA A 37 -0.72 -3.18 -31.44
N GLU A 38 0.03 -4.28 -31.27
CA GLU A 38 1.12 -4.42 -30.27
C GLU A 38 0.69 -4.23 -28.82
N ASN A 39 -0.60 -4.19 -28.54
CA ASN A 39 -1.13 -4.23 -27.20
C ASN A 39 -1.28 -5.68 -26.73
N HIS A 40 -0.19 -6.23 -26.25
CA HIS A 40 -0.14 -7.63 -25.81
C HIS A 40 -1.09 -7.88 -24.65
N VAL A 41 -1.70 -9.08 -24.66
CA VAL A 41 -2.64 -9.50 -23.62
C VAL A 41 -2.07 -10.71 -22.86
N GLY A 42 -1.94 -10.57 -21.55
CA GLY A 42 -1.58 -11.66 -20.64
C GLY A 42 -2.80 -12.29 -20.00
N SER A 43 -2.90 -13.61 -20.10
CA SER A 43 -3.97 -14.36 -19.43
C SER A 43 -3.38 -15.31 -18.41
N TYR A 44 -3.83 -15.18 -17.17
CA TYR A 44 -3.39 -16.02 -16.05
C TYR A 44 -4.53 -16.88 -15.56
N ARG A 45 -4.22 -18.11 -15.19
CA ARG A 45 -5.19 -19.04 -14.57
C ARG A 45 -4.51 -19.84 -13.49
N ARG A 46 -5.17 -19.98 -12.34
CA ARG A 46 -4.70 -20.79 -11.23
C ARG A 46 -5.86 -21.33 -10.41
N THR A 47 -5.77 -22.59 -10.00
CA THR A 47 -6.63 -23.13 -8.94
C THR A 47 -6.07 -22.75 -7.58
N PHE A 48 -6.96 -22.57 -6.61
CA PHE A 48 -6.64 -22.28 -5.22
C PHE A 48 -7.72 -22.85 -4.30
N ASP A 49 -7.36 -23.17 -3.06
CA ASP A 49 -8.26 -23.73 -2.08
C ASP A 49 -8.68 -22.69 -1.03
N ILE A 50 -9.97 -22.68 -0.71
CA ILE A 50 -10.50 -21.95 0.44
C ILE A 50 -10.67 -22.95 1.59
N PRO A 51 -9.90 -22.77 2.70
CA PRO A 51 -10.00 -23.63 3.86
C PRO A 51 -11.41 -23.58 4.49
N ALA A 52 -11.88 -24.72 5.02
CA ALA A 52 -13.17 -24.75 5.71
C ALA A 52 -13.24 -23.79 6.91
N SER A 53 -12.10 -23.48 7.54
CA SER A 53 -11.97 -22.52 8.63
C SER A 53 -12.27 -21.07 8.22
N TRP A 54 -12.32 -20.77 6.92
CA TRP A 54 -12.69 -19.46 6.39
C TRP A 54 -14.20 -19.31 6.18
N GLY A 55 -14.97 -20.35 6.48
CA GLY A 55 -16.42 -20.32 6.40
C GLY A 55 -17.01 -19.17 7.25
N GLY A 56 -17.88 -18.35 6.63
CA GLY A 56 -18.53 -17.22 7.29
C GLY A 56 -17.70 -15.94 7.39
N LYS A 57 -16.45 -15.94 6.92
CA LYS A 57 -15.59 -14.76 6.83
C LYS A 57 -15.82 -13.96 5.54
N ASP A 58 -15.33 -12.74 5.49
CA ASP A 58 -15.15 -11.98 4.26
C ASP A 58 -13.80 -12.36 3.66
N ILE A 59 -13.79 -12.58 2.34
CA ILE A 59 -12.60 -13.07 1.63
C ILE A 59 -12.24 -12.04 0.56
N PHE A 60 -11.01 -11.53 0.67
CA PHE A 60 -10.47 -10.52 -0.22
C PHE A 60 -9.33 -11.10 -1.04
N LEU A 61 -9.31 -10.73 -2.32
CA LEU A 61 -8.19 -10.93 -3.22
C LEU A 61 -7.43 -9.61 -3.34
N SER A 62 -6.15 -9.61 -3.04
CA SER A 62 -5.25 -8.48 -3.23
C SER A 62 -4.24 -8.79 -4.32
N ILE A 63 -4.13 -7.90 -5.32
CA ILE A 63 -3.11 -7.94 -6.38
C ILE A 63 -2.21 -6.74 -6.14
N GLY A 64 -0.99 -6.96 -5.69
CA GLY A 64 -0.11 -5.91 -5.18
C GLY A 64 0.35 -4.90 -6.23
N SER A 65 0.31 -5.25 -7.52
CA SER A 65 0.64 -4.38 -8.66
C SER A 65 0.23 -5.09 -9.94
N ALA A 66 -0.35 -4.39 -10.90
CA ALA A 66 -0.78 -4.96 -12.19
C ALA A 66 -0.62 -3.94 -13.32
N THR A 67 0.47 -4.01 -14.06
CA THR A 67 0.78 -3.08 -15.14
C THR A 67 0.21 -3.57 -16.47
N SER A 68 -0.67 -2.82 -17.15
CA SER A 68 -1.23 -1.50 -16.83
C SER A 68 -2.62 -1.59 -16.20
N ASN A 69 -3.28 -2.75 -16.28
CA ASN A 69 -4.63 -3.00 -15.79
C ASN A 69 -4.83 -4.47 -15.47
N VAL A 70 -5.93 -4.79 -14.80
CA VAL A 70 -6.33 -6.18 -14.55
C VAL A 70 -7.85 -6.35 -14.54
N TYR A 71 -8.32 -7.32 -15.30
CA TYR A 71 -9.68 -7.89 -15.21
C TYR A 71 -9.61 -9.17 -14.38
N VAL A 72 -10.56 -9.35 -13.48
CA VAL A 72 -10.57 -10.47 -12.52
C VAL A 72 -11.84 -11.29 -12.66
N TRP A 73 -11.68 -12.61 -12.75
CA TRP A 73 -12.77 -13.60 -12.69
C TRP A 73 -12.47 -14.65 -11.61
N VAL A 74 -13.48 -15.05 -10.89
CA VAL A 74 -13.42 -16.19 -9.98
C VAL A 74 -14.54 -17.16 -10.33
N ASN A 75 -14.20 -18.43 -10.53
CA ASN A 75 -15.13 -19.50 -10.93
C ASN A 75 -15.96 -19.12 -12.18
N GLY A 76 -15.33 -18.48 -13.15
CA GLY A 76 -15.97 -18.05 -14.40
C GLY A 76 -16.87 -16.83 -14.30
N ARG A 77 -17.01 -16.21 -13.12
CA ARG A 77 -17.81 -15.01 -12.90
C ARG A 77 -16.92 -13.78 -12.82
N PHE A 78 -17.27 -12.72 -13.55
CA PHE A 78 -16.55 -11.45 -13.49
C PHE A 78 -16.68 -10.83 -12.09
N VAL A 79 -15.53 -10.47 -11.51
CA VAL A 79 -15.42 -9.87 -10.18
C VAL A 79 -15.27 -8.36 -10.28
N GLY A 80 -14.32 -7.90 -11.12
CA GLY A 80 -14.02 -6.49 -11.24
C GLY A 80 -12.84 -6.19 -12.14
N TYR A 81 -12.53 -4.91 -12.24
CA TYR A 81 -11.47 -4.30 -13.04
C TYR A 81 -10.71 -3.29 -12.18
N SER A 82 -9.42 -3.13 -12.45
CA SER A 82 -8.59 -2.08 -11.86
C SER A 82 -7.55 -1.61 -12.86
N GLU A 83 -7.30 -0.32 -12.88
CA GLU A 83 -6.11 0.34 -13.41
C GLU A 83 -5.30 0.90 -12.23
N ASP A 84 -4.18 1.54 -12.50
CA ASP A 84 -3.15 1.92 -11.56
C ASP A 84 -2.11 0.81 -11.39
N SER A 85 -1.05 0.94 -12.16
CA SER A 85 -0.01 -0.10 -12.27
C SER A 85 0.74 -0.36 -10.97
N LYS A 86 0.76 0.59 -10.04
CA LYS A 86 1.63 0.57 -8.87
C LYS A 86 0.90 0.39 -7.53
N LEU A 87 -0.39 0.72 -7.46
CA LEU A 87 -1.19 0.49 -6.27
C LEU A 87 -1.77 -0.92 -6.24
N ALA A 88 -1.97 -1.43 -5.03
CA ALA A 88 -2.62 -2.72 -4.85
C ALA A 88 -4.12 -2.63 -5.17
N ALA A 89 -4.59 -3.54 -6.02
CA ALA A 89 -6.02 -3.71 -6.29
C ALA A 89 -6.61 -4.76 -5.35
N GLN A 90 -7.62 -4.40 -4.58
CA GLN A 90 -8.32 -5.31 -3.68
C GLN A 90 -9.78 -5.54 -4.12
N PHE A 91 -10.18 -6.80 -4.11
CA PHE A 91 -11.52 -7.24 -4.52
C PHE A 91 -12.17 -8.10 -3.44
N ASP A 92 -13.39 -7.78 -3.02
CA ASP A 92 -14.21 -8.69 -2.21
C ASP A 92 -14.71 -9.85 -3.10
N ILE A 93 -14.16 -11.03 -2.87
CA ILE A 93 -14.52 -12.24 -3.61
C ILE A 93 -15.42 -13.19 -2.82
N THR A 94 -15.90 -12.80 -1.65
CA THR A 94 -16.69 -13.63 -0.73
C THR A 94 -17.82 -14.37 -1.42
N LYS A 95 -18.59 -13.67 -2.26
CA LYS A 95 -19.75 -14.26 -2.99
C LYS A 95 -19.39 -15.07 -4.22
N PHE A 96 -18.10 -15.10 -4.58
CA PHE A 96 -17.62 -15.77 -5.79
C PHE A 96 -16.92 -17.10 -5.48
N VAL A 97 -16.48 -17.31 -4.24
CA VAL A 97 -15.76 -18.50 -3.80
C VAL A 97 -16.66 -19.50 -3.08
N LYS A 98 -16.20 -20.74 -3.01
CA LYS A 98 -16.77 -21.83 -2.23
C LYS A 98 -15.68 -22.52 -1.41
N PRO A 99 -16.01 -23.26 -0.35
CA PRO A 99 -15.03 -24.11 0.34
C PRO A 99 -14.37 -25.10 -0.62
N GLY A 100 -13.09 -25.36 -0.44
CA GLY A 100 -12.29 -26.21 -1.31
C GLY A 100 -11.84 -25.49 -2.58
N GLU A 101 -11.69 -26.23 -3.67
CA GLU A 101 -11.09 -25.77 -4.92
C GLU A 101 -11.94 -24.70 -5.62
N ASN A 102 -11.26 -23.64 -6.03
CA ASN A 102 -11.73 -22.53 -6.82
C ASN A 102 -10.77 -22.21 -7.96
N LEU A 103 -11.23 -21.50 -8.98
CA LEU A 103 -10.42 -21.05 -10.11
C LEU A 103 -10.42 -19.54 -10.18
N ILE A 104 -9.22 -18.94 -10.19
CA ILE A 104 -9.01 -17.54 -10.56
C ILE A 104 -8.54 -17.44 -12.01
N ALA A 105 -9.03 -16.45 -12.73
CA ALA A 105 -8.51 -16.04 -14.02
C ALA A 105 -8.32 -14.52 -14.02
N LEU A 106 -7.17 -14.09 -14.56
CA LEU A 106 -6.84 -12.67 -14.74
C LEU A 106 -6.56 -12.44 -16.21
N GLN A 107 -6.96 -11.27 -16.72
CA GLN A 107 -6.58 -10.78 -18.03
C GLN A 107 -6.03 -9.37 -17.88
N MET A 108 -4.88 -9.13 -18.50
CA MET A 108 -4.17 -7.86 -18.42
C MET A 108 -3.78 -7.44 -19.83
N PHE A 109 -3.82 -6.15 -20.09
CA PHE A 109 -3.34 -5.54 -21.33
C PHE A 109 -2.06 -4.78 -21.03
N ARG A 110 -1.12 -4.80 -21.98
CA ARG A 110 0.14 -4.09 -21.84
C ARG A 110 -0.07 -2.57 -21.72
N TRP A 111 -1.03 -2.06 -22.49
CA TRP A 111 -1.40 -0.66 -22.51
C TRP A 111 -2.87 -0.48 -22.16
N SER A 112 -3.16 0.56 -21.39
CA SER A 112 -4.51 1.05 -21.08
C SER A 112 -4.54 2.57 -21.24
N ASP A 113 -5.69 3.19 -21.09
CA ASP A 113 -5.80 4.65 -21.07
C ASP A 113 -5.08 5.26 -19.86
N GLY A 114 -4.98 4.52 -18.73
CA GLY A 114 -4.12 4.88 -17.60
C GLY A 114 -2.65 5.08 -17.98
N THR A 115 -2.16 4.40 -19.03
CA THR A 115 -0.79 4.57 -19.52
C THR A 115 -0.48 6.02 -19.92
N TYR A 116 -1.45 6.80 -20.36
CA TYR A 116 -1.25 8.23 -20.68
C TYR A 116 -0.91 9.06 -19.42
N LEU A 117 -1.37 8.64 -18.25
CA LEU A 117 -1.15 9.33 -16.98
C LEU A 117 0.06 8.79 -16.22
N GLU A 118 0.39 7.51 -16.43
CA GLU A 118 1.47 6.80 -15.72
C GLU A 118 2.79 6.83 -16.49
N ASP A 119 2.84 7.50 -17.64
CA ASP A 119 4.01 7.47 -18.51
C ASP A 119 5.18 8.25 -17.88
N GLN A 120 6.39 7.65 -17.95
CA GLN A 120 7.62 8.19 -17.37
C GLN A 120 8.80 7.94 -18.31
N ASP A 121 9.89 8.67 -18.12
CA ASP A 121 11.20 8.37 -18.69
C ASP A 121 11.76 7.09 -18.07
N PHE A 122 11.30 5.94 -18.54
CA PHE A 122 11.67 4.67 -17.93
C PHE A 122 11.36 3.46 -18.85
N TRP A 123 11.75 2.28 -18.39
CA TRP A 123 11.38 1.01 -19.00
C TRP A 123 9.86 0.78 -18.97
N ARG A 124 9.36 0.09 -19.97
CA ARG A 124 7.95 -0.33 -20.07
C ARG A 124 7.88 -1.84 -19.97
N PHE A 125 7.58 -2.33 -18.80
CA PHE A 125 7.30 -3.72 -18.52
C PHE A 125 5.82 -3.93 -18.23
N ALA A 126 5.30 -5.10 -18.58
CA ALA A 126 3.95 -5.53 -18.23
C ALA A 126 4.00 -6.79 -17.37
N GLY A 127 3.02 -6.95 -16.50
CA GLY A 127 2.93 -8.11 -15.61
C GLY A 127 2.52 -7.74 -14.20
N ILE A 128 2.69 -8.71 -13.30
CA ILE A 128 2.37 -8.59 -11.87
C ILE A 128 3.69 -8.49 -11.11
N ALA A 129 4.02 -7.30 -10.63
CA ALA A 129 5.32 -7.03 -10.00
C ALA A 129 5.39 -7.43 -8.52
N ARG A 130 4.23 -7.57 -7.86
CA ARG A 130 4.13 -7.91 -6.44
C ARG A 130 3.25 -9.12 -6.22
N GLY A 131 3.09 -9.55 -4.95
CA GLY A 131 2.31 -10.73 -4.58
C GLY A 131 0.84 -10.64 -4.99
N VAL A 132 0.24 -11.83 -5.14
CA VAL A 132 -1.21 -12.01 -5.24
C VAL A 132 -1.64 -12.84 -4.05
N GLU A 133 -2.47 -12.27 -3.19
CA GLU A 133 -2.78 -12.82 -1.87
C GLU A 133 -4.27 -12.92 -1.61
N LEU A 134 -4.63 -13.88 -0.76
CA LEU A 134 -5.98 -14.03 -0.23
C LEU A 134 -5.96 -13.72 1.25
N THR A 135 -6.88 -12.87 1.68
CA THR A 135 -7.08 -12.54 3.10
C THR A 135 -8.50 -12.90 3.51
N ALA A 136 -8.64 -13.60 4.63
CA ALA A 136 -9.94 -13.88 5.23
C ALA A 136 -10.09 -13.09 6.53
N ARG A 137 -11.10 -12.22 6.60
CA ARG A 137 -11.36 -11.37 7.75
C ARG A 137 -12.70 -11.75 8.40
N ASP A 138 -12.78 -11.68 9.70
CA ASP A 138 -14.06 -11.86 10.39
C ASP A 138 -15.06 -10.76 9.99
N LYS A 139 -16.37 -11.07 10.06
CA LYS A 139 -17.41 -10.09 9.69
C LYS A 139 -17.40 -8.81 10.55
N ALA A 140 -16.72 -8.84 11.68
CA ALA A 140 -16.44 -7.69 12.51
C ALA A 140 -14.96 -7.33 12.36
N HIS A 141 -14.64 -6.37 11.49
CA HIS A 141 -13.29 -5.93 11.21
C HIS A 141 -13.21 -4.42 10.99
N LEU A 142 -11.98 -3.90 11.00
CA LEU A 142 -11.66 -2.52 10.70
C LEU A 142 -11.72 -2.31 9.17
N GLU A 143 -12.44 -1.32 8.69
CA GLU A 143 -12.46 -0.94 7.27
C GLU A 143 -11.34 0.04 6.95
N ASP A 144 -11.20 1.07 7.79
CA ASP A 144 -10.18 2.09 7.62
C ASP A 144 -9.76 2.70 8.96
N VAL A 145 -8.57 3.26 9.00
CA VAL A 145 -8.06 4.02 10.15
C VAL A 145 -7.27 5.24 9.70
N ARG A 146 -7.61 6.38 10.27
CA ARG A 146 -6.84 7.61 10.11
C ARG A 146 -6.18 7.98 11.43
N ILE A 147 -4.85 8.14 11.38
CA ILE A 147 -4.01 8.44 12.54
C ILE A 147 -3.31 9.77 12.28
N THR A 148 -3.56 10.76 13.14
CA THR A 148 -3.01 12.11 12.97
C THR A 148 -2.33 12.55 14.25
N PRO A 149 -1.00 12.39 14.36
CA PRO A 149 -0.22 12.98 15.43
C PRO A 149 0.00 14.47 15.18
N VAL A 150 -0.15 15.30 16.21
CA VAL A 150 0.05 16.76 16.13
C VAL A 150 0.83 17.21 17.36
N LEU A 151 1.97 17.86 17.16
CA LEU A 151 2.70 18.54 18.23
C LEU A 151 2.08 19.91 18.49
N ASP A 152 2.22 20.40 19.72
CA ASP A 152 1.85 21.76 20.08
C ASP A 152 2.78 22.82 19.43
N SER A 153 2.50 24.08 19.65
CA SER A 153 3.28 25.20 19.08
C SER A 153 4.70 25.30 19.63
N GLU A 154 4.98 24.68 20.77
CA GLU A 154 6.29 24.64 21.40
C GLU A 154 7.05 23.34 21.06
N TYR A 155 6.43 22.45 20.28
CA TYR A 155 6.95 21.11 19.93
C TYR A 155 7.24 20.24 21.15
N LYS A 156 6.52 20.46 22.26
CA LYS A 156 6.73 19.76 23.52
C LYS A 156 5.73 18.64 23.70
N ASP A 157 4.47 18.98 23.81
CA ASP A 157 3.39 18.03 24.03
C ASP A 157 2.69 17.69 22.68
N ALA A 158 1.91 16.63 22.65
CA ALA A 158 1.24 16.20 21.44
C ALA A 158 -0.19 15.74 21.69
N THR A 159 -1.00 15.80 20.63
CA THR A 159 -2.24 15.06 20.52
C THR A 159 -2.11 13.97 19.47
N LEU A 160 -2.77 12.84 19.68
CA LEU A 160 -2.91 11.78 18.70
C LEU A 160 -4.39 11.56 18.43
N ARG A 161 -4.87 12.04 17.28
CA ARG A 161 -6.23 11.77 16.81
C ARG A 161 -6.26 10.45 16.07
N VAL A 162 -7.17 9.57 16.48
CA VAL A 162 -7.44 8.28 15.83
C VAL A 162 -8.90 8.27 15.42
N GLU A 163 -9.17 8.06 14.14
CA GLU A 163 -10.50 7.92 13.55
C GLU A 163 -10.57 6.55 12.89
N VAL A 164 -11.63 5.79 13.15
CA VAL A 164 -11.81 4.44 12.65
C VAL A 164 -13.11 4.32 11.87
N GLU A 165 -13.06 3.54 10.79
CA GLU A 165 -14.24 3.03 10.10
C GLU A 165 -14.26 1.51 10.23
N THR A 166 -15.42 0.95 10.53
CA THR A 166 -15.59 -0.47 10.85
C THR A 166 -16.82 -1.05 10.18
N THR A 167 -16.82 -2.35 9.98
CA THR A 167 -18.03 -3.06 9.56
C THR A 167 -19.13 -2.94 10.62
N PRO A 168 -20.42 -3.07 10.23
CA PRO A 168 -21.55 -2.91 11.15
C PRO A 168 -21.61 -3.93 12.30
N ARG A 169 -20.82 -5.01 12.23
CA ARG A 169 -20.79 -6.05 13.28
C ARG A 169 -19.88 -5.72 14.44
N VAL A 170 -19.05 -4.70 14.30
CA VAL A 170 -18.15 -4.24 15.39
C VAL A 170 -18.98 -3.61 16.51
N LYS A 171 -18.68 -3.99 17.74
CA LYS A 171 -19.32 -3.47 18.96
C LYS A 171 -18.43 -2.52 19.73
N SER A 172 -17.12 -2.77 19.69
CA SER A 172 -16.15 -1.86 20.32
C SER A 172 -14.79 -1.96 19.64
N VAL A 173 -14.02 -0.89 19.76
CA VAL A 173 -12.61 -0.81 19.35
C VAL A 173 -11.78 -0.38 20.54
N GLY A 174 -10.82 -1.19 20.94
CA GLY A 174 -9.78 -0.83 21.90
C GLY A 174 -8.63 -0.16 21.17
N LEU A 175 -8.15 0.96 21.69
CA LEU A 175 -6.98 1.68 21.23
C LEU A 175 -5.95 1.68 22.34
N THR A 176 -4.74 1.19 22.08
CA THR A 176 -3.64 1.16 23.05
C THR A 176 -2.39 1.74 22.39
N LEU A 177 -1.91 2.87 22.88
CA LEU A 177 -0.65 3.47 22.46
C LEU A 177 0.49 2.96 23.32
N ARG A 178 1.52 2.41 22.71
CA ARG A 178 2.72 1.88 23.38
C ARG A 178 3.96 2.65 22.95
N ASP A 179 4.89 2.83 23.88
CA ASP A 179 6.22 3.35 23.59
C ASP A 179 7.13 2.29 22.91
N ALA A 180 8.35 2.69 22.56
CA ALA A 180 9.32 1.81 21.92
C ALA A 180 9.76 0.61 22.78
N ALA A 181 9.59 0.67 24.12
CA ALA A 181 9.86 -0.43 25.04
C ALA A 181 8.63 -1.35 25.22
N GLY A 182 7.50 -1.04 24.61
CA GLY A 182 6.24 -1.76 24.74
C GLY A 182 5.39 -1.33 25.94
N GLY A 183 5.83 -0.32 26.71
CA GLY A 183 5.06 0.26 27.81
C GLY A 183 3.79 0.94 27.33
N VAL A 184 2.68 0.80 28.05
CA VAL A 184 1.42 1.47 27.74
C VAL A 184 1.54 2.95 28.10
N VAL A 185 1.39 3.82 27.12
CA VAL A 185 1.39 5.28 27.28
C VAL A 185 -0.03 5.79 27.52
N ALA A 186 -0.98 5.28 26.73
CA ALA A 186 -2.39 5.63 26.84
C ALA A 186 -3.26 4.53 26.27
N GLU A 187 -4.49 4.42 26.76
CA GLU A 187 -5.46 3.48 26.27
C GLU A 187 -6.88 4.07 26.28
N HIS A 188 -7.69 3.65 25.34
CA HIS A 188 -9.10 4.04 25.26
C HIS A 188 -9.91 2.94 24.60
N ARG A 189 -11.20 2.86 24.95
CA ARG A 189 -12.17 2.00 24.28
C ARG A 189 -13.33 2.83 23.77
N LEU A 190 -13.61 2.74 22.50
CA LEU A 190 -14.73 3.41 21.86
C LEU A 190 -15.78 2.40 21.32
N GLN A 191 -16.98 2.88 21.12
CA GLN A 191 -18.09 2.15 20.47
C GLN A 191 -18.46 2.90 19.19
N PRO A 192 -18.13 2.35 17.99
CA PRO A 192 -18.42 3.03 16.73
C PRO A 192 -19.93 3.23 16.55
N ALA A 193 -20.34 4.44 16.23
CA ALA A 193 -21.72 4.76 15.88
C ALA A 193 -21.87 4.78 14.36
N GLY A 194 -22.74 3.90 13.82
CA GLY A 194 -22.89 3.78 12.37
C GLY A 194 -21.59 3.33 11.67
N GLY A 195 -20.74 2.55 12.34
CA GLY A 195 -19.46 2.10 11.82
C GLY A 195 -18.32 3.10 11.95
N LYS A 196 -18.54 4.29 12.49
CA LYS A 196 -17.50 5.33 12.64
C LYS A 196 -17.28 5.68 14.10
N GLY A 197 -16.03 5.95 14.45
CA GLY A 197 -15.64 6.37 15.79
C GLY A 197 -14.31 7.10 15.78
N GLY A 198 -14.03 7.81 16.88
CA GLY A 198 -12.74 8.49 17.01
C GLY A 198 -12.44 8.87 18.44
N TYR A 199 -11.15 9.07 18.70
CA TYR A 199 -10.65 9.51 19.99
C TYR A 199 -9.39 10.36 19.81
N VAL A 200 -9.14 11.24 20.76
CA VAL A 200 -7.93 12.07 20.80
C VAL A 200 -7.20 11.77 22.11
N PHE A 201 -6.00 11.23 22.01
CA PHE A 201 -5.10 11.09 23.14
C PHE A 201 -4.30 12.37 23.35
N GLU A 202 -4.11 12.78 24.60
CA GLU A 202 -3.12 13.75 25.00
C GLU A 202 -1.85 12.99 25.41
N VAL A 203 -0.70 13.36 24.83
CA VAL A 203 0.58 12.70 25.07
C VAL A 203 1.61 13.74 25.50
N ALA A 204 1.96 13.70 26.79
CA ALA A 204 2.92 14.63 27.33
C ALA A 204 4.35 14.26 26.94
N ASP A 205 5.09 15.23 26.43
CA ASP A 205 6.50 15.16 26.03
C ASP A 205 6.91 13.86 25.31
N PRO A 206 6.24 13.50 24.18
CA PRO A 206 6.60 12.29 23.47
C PRO A 206 8.01 12.36 22.89
N ALA A 207 8.67 11.22 22.78
CA ALA A 207 9.90 11.08 22.01
C ALA A 207 9.60 11.41 20.53
N LYS A 208 10.14 12.53 20.04
CA LYS A 208 9.83 13.05 18.70
C LYS A 208 10.55 12.27 17.62
N TRP A 209 9.87 12.10 16.50
CA TRP A 209 10.46 11.50 15.32
C TRP A 209 11.26 12.54 14.52
N SER A 210 12.46 12.18 14.12
CA SER A 210 13.21 12.87 13.07
C SER A 210 13.95 11.85 12.20
N ALA A 211 14.51 12.27 11.05
CA ALA A 211 15.30 11.37 10.22
C ALA A 211 16.57 10.83 10.93
N GLU A 212 17.12 11.60 11.87
CA GLU A 212 18.28 11.23 12.68
C GLU A 212 17.91 10.35 13.89
N THR A 213 16.73 10.60 14.46
CA THR A 213 16.19 9.85 15.62
C THR A 213 14.77 9.45 15.33
N PRO A 214 14.57 8.34 14.59
CA PRO A 214 13.23 7.91 14.13
C PRO A 214 12.45 7.19 15.24
N ASN A 215 12.16 7.90 16.33
CA ASN A 215 11.39 7.37 17.44
C ASN A 215 9.96 7.03 17.00
N LEU A 216 9.54 5.80 17.24
CA LEU A 216 8.21 5.31 16.92
C LEU A 216 7.51 4.73 18.16
N TYR A 217 6.24 5.02 18.24
CA TYR A 217 5.26 4.40 19.10
C TYR A 217 4.49 3.36 18.28
N THR A 218 3.79 2.47 18.94
CA THR A 218 2.89 1.50 18.32
C THR A 218 1.47 1.74 18.81
N LEU A 219 0.56 2.04 17.87
CA LEU A 219 -0.88 2.05 18.14
C LEU A 219 -1.44 0.67 17.82
N GLU A 220 -1.93 -0.03 18.86
CA GLU A 220 -2.67 -1.28 18.75
C GLU A 220 -4.16 -0.97 18.70
N ILE A 221 -4.85 -1.52 17.69
CA ILE A 221 -6.29 -1.34 17.44
C ILE A 221 -6.93 -2.71 17.53
N ALA A 222 -7.66 -2.98 18.61
CA ALA A 222 -8.31 -4.27 18.85
C ALA A 222 -9.83 -4.16 18.59
N VAL A 223 -10.29 -4.81 17.53
CA VAL A 223 -11.70 -4.82 17.11
C VAL A 223 -12.44 -5.97 17.76
N SER A 224 -13.66 -5.72 18.27
CA SER A 224 -14.49 -6.72 18.96
C SER A 224 -15.92 -6.75 18.46
N ASP A 225 -16.47 -7.97 18.32
CA ASP A 225 -17.88 -8.20 18.02
C ASP A 225 -18.78 -8.28 19.29
N GLY A 226 -18.18 -8.05 20.46
CA GLY A 226 -18.82 -8.14 21.78
C GLY A 226 -18.72 -9.53 22.44
N ARG A 227 -18.28 -10.57 21.71
CA ARG A 227 -17.96 -11.90 22.24
C ARG A 227 -16.46 -12.07 22.48
N GLY A 228 -15.66 -11.35 21.69
CA GLY A 228 -14.22 -11.38 21.78
C GLY A 228 -13.56 -10.43 20.79
N VAL A 229 -12.24 -10.37 20.81
CA VAL A 229 -11.45 -9.68 19.80
C VAL A 229 -11.45 -10.52 18.54
N THR A 230 -11.86 -9.92 17.43
CA THR A 230 -11.95 -10.56 16.10
C THR A 230 -10.78 -10.20 15.21
N GLU A 231 -10.19 -9.01 15.44
CA GLU A 231 -9.05 -8.53 14.68
C GLU A 231 -8.19 -7.60 15.56
N THR A 232 -6.88 -7.66 15.37
CA THR A 232 -5.93 -6.70 15.95
C THR A 232 -5.06 -6.16 14.83
N VAL A 233 -5.00 -4.83 14.71
CA VAL A 233 -4.15 -4.11 13.76
C VAL A 233 -3.16 -3.27 14.55
N THR A 234 -1.89 -3.25 14.13
CA THR A 234 -0.86 -2.41 14.73
C THR A 234 -0.34 -1.41 13.72
N GLN A 235 -0.19 -0.16 14.15
CA GLN A 235 0.33 0.92 13.31
C GLN A 235 1.46 1.67 14.03
N PRO A 236 2.60 1.93 13.35
CA PRO A 236 3.63 2.78 13.90
C PRO A 236 3.16 4.23 13.90
N VAL A 237 3.51 4.96 14.96
CA VAL A 237 3.16 6.38 15.13
C VAL A 237 4.43 7.17 15.46
N GLY A 238 4.77 8.15 14.63
CA GLY A 238 5.85 9.08 14.90
C GLY A 238 5.29 10.48 15.20
N PHE A 239 5.61 11.03 16.36
CA PHE A 239 5.24 12.40 16.71
C PHE A 239 6.20 13.38 16.07
N ARG A 240 5.71 14.09 15.03
CA ARG A 240 6.50 15.12 14.32
C ARG A 240 5.59 16.24 13.81
N SER A 241 6.18 17.41 13.64
CA SER A 241 5.62 18.52 12.87
C SER A 241 6.49 18.77 11.65
N VAL A 242 5.87 19.05 10.50
CA VAL A 242 6.56 19.47 9.27
C VAL A 242 5.87 20.74 8.79
N GLU A 243 6.63 21.80 8.65
CA GLU A 243 6.09 23.10 8.24
C GLU A 243 7.08 23.88 7.36
N ILE A 244 6.55 24.83 6.60
CA ILE A 244 7.35 25.82 5.88
C ILE A 244 7.14 27.16 6.59
N ARG A 245 8.22 27.72 7.14
CA ARG A 245 8.22 29.01 7.81
C ARG A 245 9.47 29.78 7.41
N ASP A 246 9.29 31.08 7.08
CA ASP A 246 10.37 31.94 6.61
C ASP A 246 11.18 31.36 5.44
N ALA A 247 10.47 30.75 4.47
CA ALA A 247 11.03 30.07 3.30
C ALA A 247 11.94 28.87 3.63
N GLN A 248 11.84 28.31 4.83
CA GLN A 248 12.59 27.14 5.27
C GLN A 248 11.67 25.96 5.56
N LEU A 249 12.07 24.75 5.18
CA LEU A 249 11.45 23.51 5.63
C LEU A 249 11.92 23.21 7.04
N LEU A 250 10.99 23.09 7.97
CA LEU A 250 11.26 22.76 9.36
C LEU A 250 10.69 21.41 9.73
N VAL A 251 11.43 20.62 10.50
CA VAL A 251 10.94 19.44 11.21
C VAL A 251 11.08 19.68 12.69
N ASN A 252 9.99 19.63 13.44
CA ASN A 252 9.93 19.95 14.87
C ASN A 252 10.55 21.33 15.18
N GLY A 253 10.26 22.32 14.33
CA GLY A 253 10.76 23.69 14.46
C GLY A 253 12.24 23.88 14.06
N GLN A 254 12.95 22.83 13.67
CA GLN A 254 14.36 22.90 13.26
C GLN A 254 14.50 22.89 11.75
N PRO A 255 15.30 23.77 11.14
CA PRO A 255 15.55 23.78 9.71
C PRO A 255 16.21 22.48 9.25
N VAL A 256 15.69 21.94 8.15
CA VAL A 256 16.22 20.71 7.54
C VAL A 256 16.72 21.00 6.14
N LEU A 257 18.00 20.65 5.89
CA LEU A 257 18.55 20.61 4.55
C LEU A 257 18.29 19.23 3.95
N ILE A 258 17.47 19.17 2.90
CA ILE A 258 17.24 17.93 2.16
C ILE A 258 18.48 17.58 1.34
N LYS A 259 19.07 16.42 1.65
CA LYS A 259 20.13 15.77 0.87
C LYS A 259 19.51 14.48 0.34
N GLY A 260 18.77 14.61 -0.76
CA GLY A 260 17.94 13.53 -1.29
C GLY A 260 18.52 12.89 -2.54
N ALA A 261 17.94 11.74 -2.89
CA ALA A 261 18.16 11.06 -4.17
C ALA A 261 16.78 10.59 -4.71
N ASP A 262 16.65 10.65 -6.03
CA ASP A 262 15.54 10.02 -6.72
C ASP A 262 15.87 8.53 -6.93
N ARG A 263 14.88 7.68 -6.76
CA ARG A 263 15.02 6.24 -6.86
C ARG A 263 13.85 5.62 -7.60
N HIS A 264 14.13 4.90 -8.66
CA HIS A 264 13.17 4.00 -9.28
C HIS A 264 13.09 2.65 -8.55
N GLU A 265 11.89 2.11 -8.38
CA GLU A 265 11.65 0.74 -7.91
C GLU A 265 12.00 -0.25 -9.02
N MET A 266 13.29 -0.53 -9.18
CA MET A 266 13.80 -1.41 -10.23
C MET A 266 14.96 -2.26 -9.73
N ASP A 267 14.92 -3.56 -10.08
CA ASP A 267 16.02 -4.50 -9.91
C ASP A 267 16.67 -4.78 -11.28
N PRO A 268 18.03 -4.85 -11.39
CA PRO A 268 18.71 -5.09 -12.65
C PRO A 268 18.35 -6.41 -13.34
N VAL A 269 17.86 -7.39 -12.60
CA VAL A 269 17.48 -8.71 -13.10
C VAL A 269 15.95 -8.89 -13.11
N GLY A 270 15.29 -8.46 -12.05
CA GLY A 270 13.85 -8.65 -11.86
C GLY A 270 12.96 -7.57 -12.49
N GLY A 271 13.55 -6.48 -13.02
CA GLY A 271 12.76 -5.35 -13.50
C GLY A 271 11.97 -4.71 -12.35
N TYR A 272 10.66 -4.61 -12.48
CA TYR A 272 9.79 -4.05 -11.42
C TYR A 272 9.60 -4.98 -10.21
N VAL A 273 10.11 -6.21 -10.26
CA VAL A 273 10.08 -7.12 -9.13
C VAL A 273 11.28 -6.83 -8.23
N VAL A 274 11.06 -6.05 -7.18
CA VAL A 274 12.10 -5.65 -6.22
C VAL A 274 11.85 -6.33 -4.88
N SER A 275 12.84 -7.04 -4.35
CA SER A 275 12.71 -7.71 -3.06
C SER A 275 12.83 -6.70 -1.90
N ARG A 276 12.23 -7.04 -0.76
CA ARG A 276 12.33 -6.25 0.46
C ARG A 276 13.79 -6.09 0.92
N GLU A 277 14.61 -7.13 0.77
CA GLU A 277 16.03 -7.13 1.10
C GLU A 277 16.80 -6.11 0.25
N ARG A 278 16.48 -6.03 -1.05
CA ARG A 278 17.07 -5.03 -1.95
C ARG A 278 16.67 -3.61 -1.54
N MET A 279 15.40 -3.38 -1.21
CA MET A 279 14.94 -2.06 -0.73
C MET A 279 15.67 -1.63 0.55
N ILE A 280 15.86 -2.55 1.49
CA ILE A 280 16.58 -2.30 2.75
C ILE A 280 18.07 -2.00 2.46
N GLU A 281 18.69 -2.73 1.54
CA GLU A 281 20.07 -2.50 1.14
C GLU A 281 20.26 -1.11 0.53
N ASP A 282 19.40 -0.69 -0.38
CA ASP A 282 19.42 0.63 -0.99
C ASP A 282 19.32 1.74 0.06
N ILE A 283 18.37 1.62 1.00
CA ILE A 283 18.21 2.60 2.10
C ILE A 283 19.46 2.62 3.00
N ARG A 284 20.04 1.46 3.27
CA ARG A 284 21.27 1.38 4.09
C ARG A 284 22.43 2.11 3.40
N ILE A 285 22.62 1.88 2.11
CA ILE A 285 23.64 2.58 1.30
C ILE A 285 23.38 4.10 1.30
N MET A 286 22.13 4.53 1.12
CA MET A 286 21.78 5.95 1.18
C MET A 286 22.15 6.57 2.54
N LYS A 287 21.87 5.88 3.64
CA LYS A 287 22.24 6.34 4.99
C LYS A 287 23.76 6.42 5.18
N GLU A 288 24.52 5.46 4.69
CA GLU A 288 26.00 5.48 4.71
C GLU A 288 26.58 6.65 3.91
N MET A 289 25.87 7.09 2.87
CA MET A 289 26.23 8.27 2.06
C MET A 289 25.69 9.60 2.61
N ASN A 290 25.13 9.64 3.82
CA ASN A 290 24.48 10.81 4.42
C ASN A 290 23.30 11.37 3.60
N ILE A 291 22.60 10.54 2.86
CA ILE A 291 21.34 10.88 2.21
C ILE A 291 20.23 10.76 3.26
N ASN A 292 19.47 11.84 3.46
CA ASN A 292 18.41 11.91 4.48
C ASN A 292 16.99 11.95 3.91
N ALA A 293 16.87 11.90 2.58
CA ALA A 293 15.57 11.87 1.91
C ALA A 293 15.66 11.02 0.64
N VAL A 294 14.59 10.35 0.30
CA VAL A 294 14.45 9.62 -0.98
C VAL A 294 13.10 9.99 -1.59
N ARG A 295 13.10 10.28 -2.89
CA ARG A 295 11.89 10.37 -3.70
C ARG A 295 11.81 9.10 -4.54
N SER A 296 10.79 8.28 -4.28
CA SER A 296 10.48 7.15 -5.15
C SER A 296 9.52 7.60 -6.25
N GLU A 297 9.63 7.00 -7.41
CA GLU A 297 8.72 7.26 -8.54
C GLU A 297 7.40 6.46 -8.40
N GLU A 298 7.39 5.42 -7.62
CA GLU A 298 6.25 4.56 -7.35
C GLU A 298 5.58 4.89 -6.02
N HIS A 299 4.25 4.79 -5.98
CA HIS A 299 3.43 5.27 -4.86
C HIS A 299 3.52 4.43 -3.59
N THR A 300 4.00 3.20 -3.64
CA THR A 300 4.11 2.38 -2.45
C THR A 300 5.40 1.57 -2.43
N SER A 301 6.24 1.81 -1.44
CA SER A 301 7.20 0.80 -1.04
C SER A 301 6.57 -0.08 0.05
N GLU A 302 6.76 -1.38 -0.02
CA GLU A 302 6.31 -2.34 1.02
C GLU A 302 6.92 -2.03 2.40
N LEU A 303 7.94 -1.18 2.44
CA LEU A 303 8.54 -0.68 3.69
C LEU A 303 7.64 0.30 4.45
N GLN A 304 6.57 0.81 3.83
CA GLN A 304 5.59 1.69 4.49
C GLN A 304 4.45 0.90 5.14
N SER A 305 4.30 -0.37 4.81
CA SER A 305 3.32 -1.24 5.46
C SER A 305 4.01 -2.06 6.55
N PRO A 306 3.73 -1.81 7.82
CA PRO A 306 4.17 -2.74 8.87
C PRO A 306 3.39 -4.04 8.68
N GLN A 307 4.10 -5.12 8.54
CA GLN A 307 3.56 -6.47 8.69
C GLN A 307 3.50 -6.86 10.17
#